data_0b0c47047ab2ec84e875c06de8155438
#
_entry.id   0b0c47047ab2ec84e875c06de8155438
#
_cell.length_a   1.000
_cell.length_b   1.000
_cell.length_c   1.000
_cell.angle_alpha   90.00
_cell.angle_beta   90.00
_cell.angle_gamma   90.00
#
_symmetry.space_group_name_H-M   'P 1'
#
loop_
_entity.id
_entity.type
_entity.pdbx_description
1 polymer ?
#
loop_
_entity_poly.entity_id
_entity_poly.type
_entity_poly.pdbx_seq_one_letter_code
_entity_poly.pdbx_strand_id
1 'polypeptide(L)'
;MRTDILPLCDKHYRTMEPLVAPYNADRSIDFFRCTEKFCPRCFGERVGYVTPQRDLPPILTTNQPQCERHGRPMFIISLDRQRNHVTFACPEPDCSERMVRT
;
A
#
# COMPACT_ATOMS: atom_id res chain seq x y z
N MET A 1 -7.47 -5.73 -6.27
CA MET A 1 -7.31 -5.24 -4.88
C MET A 1 -8.63 -4.65 -4.41
N ARG A 2 -8.88 -4.66 -3.11
CA ARG A 2 -10.11 -4.08 -2.54
C ARG A 2 -10.20 -2.57 -2.85
N THR A 3 -11.43 -2.08 -2.98
CA THR A 3 -11.69 -0.68 -3.33
C THR A 3 -12.39 0.11 -2.22
N ASP A 4 -12.75 -0.55 -1.12
CA ASP A 4 -13.47 0.06 0.00
C ASP A 4 -12.55 0.81 0.97
N ILE A 5 -11.25 0.51 0.95
CA ILE A 5 -10.24 1.14 1.79
C ILE A 5 -9.05 1.49 0.91
N LEU A 6 -8.59 2.74 0.98
CA LEU A 6 -7.42 3.18 0.25
C LEU A 6 -6.19 3.15 1.14
N PRO A 7 -5.01 2.74 0.60
CA PRO A 7 -3.79 2.74 1.39
C PRO A 7 -3.30 4.15 1.70
N LEU A 8 -2.60 4.29 2.83
CA LEU A 8 -1.86 5.51 3.14
C LEU A 8 -0.39 5.30 2.79
N CYS A 9 0.26 6.37 2.34
CA CYS A 9 1.70 6.35 2.09
C CYS A 9 2.45 6.12 3.42
N ASP A 10 3.43 5.23 3.42
CA ASP A 10 4.20 4.94 4.63
C ASP A 10 5.24 6.02 4.98
N LYS A 11 5.39 7.02 4.10
CA LYS A 11 6.28 8.17 4.34
C LYS A 11 5.51 9.40 4.82
N HIS A 12 4.34 9.68 4.23
CA HIS A 12 3.59 10.91 4.49
C HIS A 12 2.25 10.67 5.16
N TYR A 13 1.80 9.41 5.26
CA TYR A 13 0.51 9.00 5.83
C TYR A 13 -0.68 9.72 5.18
N ARG A 14 -0.54 10.03 3.89
CA ARG A 14 -1.62 10.58 3.07
C ARG A 14 -2.26 9.47 2.25
N THR A 15 -3.57 9.60 2.00
CA THR A 15 -4.29 8.65 1.17
C THR A 15 -3.68 8.61 -0.23
N MET A 16 -3.31 7.41 -0.65
CA MET A 16 -2.76 7.20 -1.99
C MET A 16 -3.86 7.11 -3.01
N GLU A 17 -3.53 7.44 -4.27
CA GLU A 17 -4.48 7.35 -5.37
C GLU A 17 -4.15 6.16 -6.27
N PRO A 18 -5.18 5.54 -6.90
CA PRO A 18 -4.92 4.41 -7.79
C PRO A 18 -4.18 4.82 -9.05
N LEU A 19 -3.24 3.97 -9.48
CA LEU A 19 -2.58 4.08 -10.77
C LEU A 19 -3.28 3.14 -11.75
N VAL A 20 -3.88 3.72 -12.80
CA VAL A 20 -4.52 2.94 -13.85
C VAL A 20 -3.68 3.06 -15.11
N ALA A 21 -3.09 1.94 -15.53
CA ALA A 21 -2.35 1.92 -16.78
C ALA A 21 -3.33 2.01 -17.95
N PRO A 22 -3.14 2.96 -18.89
CA PRO A 22 -4.11 3.14 -19.98
C PRO A 22 -4.24 1.93 -20.91
N TYR A 23 -3.26 1.05 -20.91
CA TYR A 23 -3.27 -0.18 -21.70
C TYR A 23 -3.73 -1.41 -20.92
N ASN A 24 -4.18 -1.25 -19.69
CA ASN A 24 -4.62 -2.38 -18.87
C ASN A 24 -6.08 -2.71 -19.22
N ALA A 25 -6.27 -3.80 -19.97
CA ALA A 25 -7.57 -4.16 -20.54
C ALA A 25 -8.59 -4.59 -19.48
N ASP A 26 -8.15 -5.21 -18.39
CA ASP A 26 -9.05 -5.68 -17.33
C ASP A 26 -9.35 -4.62 -16.28
N ARG A 27 -8.68 -3.47 -16.34
CA ARG A 27 -8.87 -2.33 -15.45
C ARG A 27 -8.70 -2.68 -13.96
N SER A 28 -7.97 -3.73 -13.66
CA SER A 28 -7.65 -4.06 -12.27
C SER A 28 -6.71 -3.00 -11.72
N ILE A 29 -6.99 -2.56 -10.50
CA ILE A 29 -6.15 -1.57 -9.84
C ILE A 29 -5.20 -2.33 -8.92
N ASP A 30 -3.94 -2.47 -9.36
CA ASP A 30 -2.92 -3.21 -8.62
C ASP A 30 -1.95 -2.30 -7.89
N PHE A 31 -1.90 -1.01 -8.27
CA PHE A 31 -0.94 -0.07 -7.71
C PHE A 31 -1.61 1.24 -7.30
N PHE A 32 -1.04 1.84 -6.25
CA PHE A 32 -1.42 3.16 -5.74
C PHE A 32 -0.15 4.00 -5.59
N ARG A 33 -0.30 5.32 -5.70
CA ARG A 33 0.82 6.24 -5.54
C ARG A 33 0.50 7.30 -4.50
N CYS A 34 1.54 7.82 -3.85
CA CYS A 34 1.40 8.92 -2.90
C CYS A 34 0.97 10.19 -3.63
N THR A 35 0.05 10.95 -3.01
CA THR A 35 -0.43 12.21 -3.57
C THR A 35 0.44 13.40 -3.16
N GLU A 36 1.42 13.19 -2.31
CA GLU A 36 2.35 14.24 -1.89
C GLU A 36 3.28 14.63 -3.04
N LYS A 37 3.53 15.93 -3.19
CA LYS A 37 4.37 16.43 -4.26
C LYS A 37 5.79 15.84 -4.14
N PHE A 38 6.33 15.35 -5.26
CA PHE A 38 7.65 14.74 -5.37
C PHE A 38 7.86 13.45 -4.59
N CYS A 39 6.78 12.83 -4.07
CA CYS A 39 6.91 11.54 -3.43
C CYS A 39 6.75 10.43 -4.46
N PRO A 40 7.80 9.60 -4.70
CA PRO A 40 7.70 8.49 -5.66
C PRO A 40 7.11 7.21 -5.05
N ARG A 41 6.70 7.24 -3.79
CA ARG A 41 6.29 6.03 -3.08
C ARG A 41 5.00 5.45 -3.63
N CYS A 42 4.99 4.14 -3.84
CA CYS A 42 3.85 3.40 -4.35
C CYS A 42 3.53 2.22 -3.45
N PHE A 43 2.31 1.71 -3.54
CA PHE A 43 1.91 0.45 -2.93
C PHE A 43 1.34 -0.47 -4.01
N GLY A 44 1.85 -1.70 -4.08
CA GLY A 44 1.36 -2.72 -4.98
C GLY A 44 0.79 -3.90 -4.20
N GLU A 45 -0.29 -4.47 -4.70
CA GLU A 45 -0.99 -5.59 -4.05
C GLU A 45 -0.07 -6.78 -3.79
N ARG A 46 0.88 -7.02 -4.68
CA ARG A 46 1.76 -8.20 -4.60
C ARG A 46 3.13 -7.90 -4.01
N VAL A 47 3.57 -6.65 -4.11
CA VAL A 47 4.92 -6.26 -3.69
C VAL A 47 4.94 -5.37 -2.45
N GLY A 48 3.79 -4.79 -2.09
CA GLY A 48 3.69 -3.88 -0.95
C GLY A 48 4.22 -2.49 -1.28
N TYR A 49 4.77 -1.81 -0.27
CA TYR A 49 5.34 -0.47 -0.45
C TYR A 49 6.65 -0.56 -1.21
N VAL A 50 6.75 0.17 -2.31
CA VAL A 50 7.92 0.19 -3.18
C VAL A 50 8.22 1.61 -3.62
N THR A 51 9.49 1.88 -3.93
CA THR A 51 9.90 3.13 -4.57
C THR A 51 10.41 2.79 -5.96
N PRO A 52 9.65 3.11 -7.02
CA PRO A 52 10.13 2.85 -8.39
C PRO A 52 11.32 3.74 -8.72
N GLN A 53 12.24 3.21 -9.50
CA GLN A 53 13.42 3.93 -9.97
C GLN A 53 13.47 3.88 -11.48
N ARG A 54 13.92 4.99 -12.08
CA ARG A 54 14.11 5.05 -13.53
C ARG A 54 15.33 4.20 -13.90
N ASP A 55 15.13 3.28 -14.85
CA ASP A 55 16.20 2.42 -15.40
C ASP A 55 16.87 1.50 -14.39
N LEU A 56 16.28 1.34 -13.19
CA LEU A 56 16.79 0.47 -12.14
C LEU A 56 15.64 -0.36 -11.55
N PRO A 57 15.94 -1.50 -10.90
CA PRO A 57 14.90 -2.24 -10.20
C PRO A 57 14.28 -1.39 -9.08
N PRO A 58 12.98 -1.55 -8.79
CA PRO A 58 12.35 -0.81 -7.72
C PRO A 58 12.94 -1.18 -6.35
N ILE A 59 12.97 -0.21 -5.45
CA ILE A 59 13.41 -0.43 -4.08
C ILE A 59 12.26 -1.04 -3.29
N LEU A 60 12.40 -2.29 -2.88
CA LEU A 60 11.38 -3.01 -2.12
C LEU A 60 11.55 -2.72 -0.64
N THR A 61 10.42 -2.68 0.08
CA THR A 61 10.44 -2.52 1.53
C THR A 61 10.57 -3.89 2.19
N THR A 62 11.56 -4.01 3.08
CA THR A 62 11.73 -5.22 3.90
C THR A 62 10.91 -5.11 5.18
N ASN A 63 10.59 -6.26 5.79
CA ASN A 63 9.90 -6.34 7.08
C ASN A 63 8.50 -5.69 7.12
N GLN A 64 7.86 -5.50 5.97
CA GLN A 64 6.48 -5.05 5.98
C GLN A 64 5.56 -6.20 6.41
N PRO A 65 4.45 -5.91 7.12
CA PRO A 65 3.55 -6.97 7.58
C PRO A 65 2.85 -7.64 6.42
N GLN A 66 2.61 -8.94 6.58
CA GLN A 66 1.88 -9.73 5.59
C GLN A 66 0.68 -10.38 6.26
N CYS A 67 -0.42 -10.48 5.54
CA CYS A 67 -1.63 -11.13 6.03
C CYS A 67 -1.38 -12.63 6.17
N GLU A 68 -1.64 -13.18 7.36
CA GLU A 68 -1.42 -14.60 7.62
C GLU A 68 -2.34 -15.49 6.79
N ARG A 69 -3.53 -14.99 6.44
CA ARG A 69 -4.50 -15.76 5.67
C ARG A 69 -4.18 -15.80 4.18
N HIS A 70 -3.68 -14.69 3.63
CA HIS A 70 -3.52 -14.52 2.18
C HIS A 70 -2.07 -14.40 1.74
N GLY A 71 -1.12 -14.20 2.68
CA GLY A 71 0.28 -14.02 2.35
C GLY A 71 0.57 -12.76 1.57
N ARG A 72 -0.34 -11.77 1.60
CA ARG A 72 -0.19 -10.53 0.86
C ARG A 72 0.38 -9.43 1.73
N PRO A 73 1.24 -8.53 1.19
CA PRO A 73 1.68 -7.37 1.94
C PRO A 73 0.50 -6.51 2.35
N MET A 74 0.49 -6.10 3.62
CA MET A 74 -0.58 -5.25 4.16
C MET A 74 -0.24 -3.78 3.95
N PHE A 75 -1.28 -2.94 3.88
CA PHE A 75 -1.10 -1.50 3.69
C PHE A 75 -1.63 -0.74 4.91
N ILE A 76 -1.08 0.46 5.12
CA ILE A 76 -1.46 1.32 6.23
C ILE A 76 -2.83 1.94 5.97
N ILE A 77 -3.74 1.86 6.95
CA ILE A 77 -5.07 2.46 6.87
C ILE A 77 -5.28 3.58 7.88
N SER A 78 -4.48 3.65 8.93
CA SER A 78 -4.59 4.71 9.92
C SER A 78 -3.31 4.86 10.72
N LEU A 79 -3.10 6.06 11.26
CA LEU A 79 -2.00 6.39 12.16
C LEU A 79 -2.57 7.09 13.39
N ASP A 80 -2.30 6.52 14.57
CA ASP A 80 -2.61 7.17 15.85
C ASP A 80 -1.32 7.79 16.38
N ARG A 81 -1.20 9.11 16.24
CA ARG A 81 0.03 9.82 16.63
C ARG A 81 0.22 9.89 18.15
N GLN A 82 -0.88 9.87 18.90
CA GLN A 82 -0.80 9.92 20.37
C GLN A 82 -0.21 8.64 20.95
N ARG A 83 -0.60 7.50 20.38
CA ARG A 83 -0.13 6.19 20.83
C ARG A 83 1.01 5.64 19.99
N ASN A 84 1.37 6.36 18.94
CA ASN A 84 2.39 5.92 17.98
C ASN A 84 2.07 4.55 17.38
N HIS A 85 0.79 4.33 17.06
CA HIS A 85 0.29 3.07 16.49
C HIS A 85 -0.05 3.25 15.02
N VAL A 86 0.41 2.31 14.19
CA VAL A 86 0.08 2.25 12.77
C VAL A 86 -0.75 0.99 12.55
N THR A 87 -1.93 1.12 11.93
CA THR A 87 -2.81 -0.01 11.64
C THR A 87 -2.70 -0.39 10.18
N PHE A 88 -2.51 -1.68 9.94
CA PHE A 88 -2.39 -2.28 8.61
C PHE A 88 -3.61 -3.13 8.29
N ALA A 89 -3.94 -3.23 7.01
CA ALA A 89 -5.03 -4.05 6.50
C ALA A 89 -4.57 -4.88 5.31
N CYS A 90 -5.22 -6.03 5.11
CA CYS A 90 -4.97 -6.89 3.97
C CYS A 90 -5.60 -6.29 2.70
N PRO A 91 -4.91 -6.35 1.53
CA PRO A 91 -5.48 -5.83 0.29
C PRO A 91 -6.54 -6.73 -0.35
N GLU A 92 -6.72 -7.96 0.13
CA GLU A 92 -7.74 -8.85 -0.42
C GLU A 92 -9.15 -8.34 -0.10
N PRO A 93 -10.09 -8.40 -1.07
CA PRO A 93 -11.48 -8.06 -0.79
C PRO A 93 -12.04 -8.94 0.33
N ASP A 94 -12.90 -8.34 1.15
CA ASP A 94 -13.61 -9.04 2.23
C ASP A 94 -12.72 -9.59 3.35
N CYS A 95 -11.41 -9.28 3.35
CA CYS A 95 -10.53 -9.67 4.44
C CYS A 95 -10.63 -8.66 5.58
N SER A 96 -10.90 -9.15 6.78
CA SER A 96 -11.02 -8.31 7.98
C SER A 96 -9.76 -8.31 8.85
N GLU A 97 -8.69 -8.97 8.40
CA GLU A 97 -7.46 -9.04 9.17
C GLU A 97 -6.83 -7.65 9.34
N ARG A 98 -6.40 -7.37 10.55
CA ARG A 98 -5.74 -6.11 10.90
C ARG A 98 -4.50 -6.39 11.73
N MET A 99 -3.49 -5.53 11.59
CA MET A 99 -2.27 -5.61 12.36
C MET A 99 -1.91 -4.20 12.84
N VAL A 100 -1.51 -4.09 14.11
CA VAL A 100 -1.08 -2.81 14.69
C VAL A 100 0.39 -2.92 15.05
N ARG A 101 1.17 -1.92 14.66
CA ARG A 101 2.59 -1.81 15.01
C ARG A 101 2.84 -0.48 15.70
N THR A 102 3.74 -0.49 16.64
CA THR A 102 4.22 0.72 17.32
C THR A 102 5.51 1.24 16.71
#